data_a6b463e3b6fcba975411dd2401e15544
#
_entry.id   a6b463e3b6fcba975411dd2401e15544
#
_cell.length_a   1.000
_cell.length_b   1.000
_cell.length_c   1.000
_cell.angle_alpha   90.00
_cell.angle_beta   90.00
_cell.angle_gamma   90.00
#
_symmetry.space_group_name_H-M   'P 1'
#
loop_
_entity.id
_entity.type
_entity.pdbx_description
1 polymer ?
#
loop_
_entity_poly.entity_id
_entity_poly.type
_entity_poly.pdbx_seq_one_letter_code
_entity_poly.pdbx_strand_id
1 'polypeptide(L)'
;MAILFNAPSIIPLQQKANHVNFPARITNIQPKFYHASVRNGRTHVPSLTVKVQVVVEGDVVGKEPGSVNEENDYGVVNLHHVGILCENLERSLDFYQNILGLEINEARPHDKLPYRGAWLWVGSEMIHLMELPNPDPLTGRPPHGGRDRHTCIAIRDVSKLKAIFDKAGIPYTLSRSGRPAIFTRDPDANALEFTQVDV
;
A
#
# COMPACT_ATOMS: atom_id res chain seq x y z
N MET A 1 -13.03 -26.66 -57.32
CA MET A 1 -14.02 -25.80 -56.63
C MET A 1 -13.32 -25.22 -55.41
N ALA A 2 -12.76 -24.00 -55.52
CA ALA A 2 -11.97 -23.35 -54.49
C ALA A 2 -12.86 -22.32 -53.78
N ILE A 3 -13.00 -22.46 -52.46
CA ILE A 3 -13.78 -21.53 -51.63
C ILE A 3 -12.78 -20.52 -51.04
N LEU A 4 -12.93 -19.26 -51.47
CA LEU A 4 -12.20 -18.12 -50.92
C LEU A 4 -12.88 -17.67 -49.60
N PHE A 5 -12.15 -17.68 -48.49
CA PHE A 5 -12.55 -17.01 -47.24
C PHE A 5 -12.03 -15.58 -47.25
N ASN A 6 -12.94 -14.61 -47.22
CA ASN A 6 -12.64 -13.20 -46.98
C ASN A 6 -12.33 -12.97 -45.51
N ALA A 7 -11.15 -12.37 -45.21
CA ALA A 7 -10.79 -11.87 -43.90
C ALA A 7 -11.36 -10.46 -43.67
N PRO A 8 -11.85 -10.12 -42.46
CA PRO A 8 -12.32 -8.78 -42.15
C PRO A 8 -11.15 -7.81 -41.91
N SER A 9 -11.30 -6.62 -42.48
CA SER A 9 -10.38 -5.49 -42.37
C SER A 9 -10.31 -4.96 -40.93
N ILE A 10 -9.10 -4.87 -40.37
CA ILE A 10 -8.80 -4.24 -39.07
C ILE A 10 -8.59 -2.74 -39.33
N ILE A 11 -9.44 -1.89 -38.74
CA ILE A 11 -9.26 -0.43 -38.70
C ILE A 11 -8.38 -0.10 -37.49
N PRO A 12 -7.25 0.62 -37.65
CA PRO A 12 -6.43 1.04 -36.48
C PRO A 12 -7.04 2.23 -35.76
N LEU A 13 -7.34 2.07 -34.48
CA LEU A 13 -7.68 3.19 -33.59
C LEU A 13 -6.41 3.99 -33.30
N GLN A 14 -6.33 5.22 -33.81
CA GLN A 14 -5.34 6.20 -33.38
C GLN A 14 -5.70 6.72 -31.98
N GLN A 15 -4.93 6.32 -30.97
CA GLN A 15 -4.94 6.96 -29.65
C GLN A 15 -4.14 8.26 -29.69
N LYS A 16 -4.82 9.40 -29.52
CA LYS A 16 -4.18 10.69 -29.24
C LYS A 16 -3.65 10.69 -27.80
N ALA A 17 -2.34 10.69 -27.63
CA ALA A 17 -1.68 10.91 -26.37
C ALA A 17 -1.77 12.41 -25.99
N ASN A 18 -2.55 12.73 -24.96
CA ASN A 18 -2.50 14.05 -24.33
C ASN A 18 -1.35 14.07 -23.33
N HIS A 19 -0.28 14.79 -23.66
CA HIS A 19 0.78 15.14 -22.73
C HIS A 19 0.26 16.17 -21.74
N VAL A 20 0.15 15.81 -20.47
CA VAL A 20 -0.08 16.75 -19.37
C VAL A 20 1.26 17.03 -18.71
N ASN A 21 1.76 18.27 -18.89
CA ASN A 21 2.96 18.78 -18.21
C ASN A 21 2.56 19.28 -16.81
N PHE A 22 3.18 18.75 -15.76
CA PHE A 22 3.04 19.24 -14.39
C PHE A 22 4.27 20.09 -14.02
N PRO A 23 4.11 21.37 -13.69
CA PRO A 23 5.19 22.14 -13.06
C PRO A 23 5.17 21.92 -11.54
N ALA A 24 6.26 21.40 -10.98
CA ALA A 24 6.48 21.35 -9.54
C ALA A 24 6.91 22.74 -9.03
N ARG A 25 6.12 23.35 -8.17
CA ARG A 25 6.53 24.52 -7.37
C ARG A 25 6.52 24.15 -5.89
N ILE A 26 7.73 24.10 -5.31
CA ILE A 26 7.91 23.97 -3.86
C ILE A 26 7.90 25.37 -3.27
N THR A 27 6.92 25.69 -2.44
CA THR A 27 6.91 26.92 -1.62
C THR A 27 7.35 26.60 -0.20
N ASN A 28 8.34 27.37 0.27
CA ASN A 28 8.95 27.32 1.59
C ASN A 28 7.91 27.51 2.71
N ILE A 29 7.80 26.52 3.61
CA ILE A 29 7.02 26.61 4.84
C ILE A 29 8.01 26.96 5.97
N GLN A 30 7.84 28.15 6.56
CA GLN A 30 8.56 28.58 7.78
C GLN A 30 7.83 28.06 9.02
N PRO A 31 8.49 27.36 9.97
CA PRO A 31 7.87 26.95 11.22
C PRO A 31 7.70 28.16 12.16
N LYS A 32 6.48 28.38 12.67
CA LYS A 32 6.23 29.33 13.76
C LYS A 32 6.45 28.63 15.09
N PHE A 33 7.46 29.11 15.85
CA PHE A 33 7.70 28.68 17.22
C PHE A 33 6.81 29.46 18.18
N TYR A 34 6.07 28.75 19.04
CA TYR A 34 5.34 29.35 20.16
C TYR A 34 6.09 29.06 21.46
N HIS A 35 6.41 30.12 22.22
CA HIS A 35 6.98 29.99 23.56
C HIS A 35 5.91 29.57 24.57
N ALA A 36 6.13 28.45 25.28
CA ALA A 36 5.30 28.05 26.39
C ALA A 36 5.81 28.69 27.67
N SER A 37 4.91 29.42 28.38
CA SER A 37 5.15 29.96 29.72
C SER A 37 4.77 28.92 30.78
N VAL A 38 5.72 28.52 31.61
CA VAL A 38 5.52 27.58 32.74
C VAL A 38 4.99 28.34 33.93
N ARG A 39 3.77 28.02 34.38
CA ARG A 39 3.32 28.34 35.76
C ARG A 39 2.64 27.11 36.35
N ASN A 40 3.22 26.68 37.52
CA ASN A 40 2.66 25.76 38.50
C ASN A 40 2.29 24.32 38.11
N GLY A 41 3.24 23.41 38.22
CA GLY A 41 3.18 22.18 39.02
C GLY A 41 2.09 21.14 38.71
N ARG A 42 1.63 20.96 37.43
CA ARG A 42 1.01 19.72 36.95
C ARG A 42 1.29 19.61 35.47
N THR A 43 2.07 18.61 35.10
CA THR A 43 2.39 18.30 33.70
C THR A 43 1.18 17.66 33.05
N HIS A 44 0.35 18.46 32.40
CA HIS A 44 -0.60 18.00 31.42
C HIS A 44 0.12 18.07 30.06
N VAL A 45 0.49 16.94 29.49
CA VAL A 45 1.05 16.87 28.14
C VAL A 45 -0.12 16.99 27.16
N PRO A 46 -0.28 18.12 26.44
CA PRO A 46 -1.30 18.16 25.41
C PRO A 46 -0.88 17.25 24.26
N SER A 47 -1.76 16.32 23.90
CA SER A 47 -1.64 15.55 22.66
C SER A 47 -1.66 16.53 21.49
N LEU A 48 -0.50 16.71 20.85
CA LEU A 48 -0.39 17.48 19.60
C LEU A 48 -0.84 16.59 18.44
N THR A 49 -2.10 16.70 18.07
CA THR A 49 -2.58 16.17 16.80
C THR A 49 -2.10 17.08 15.68
N VAL A 50 -1.01 16.72 15.01
CA VAL A 50 -0.54 17.42 13.82
C VAL A 50 -1.41 16.96 12.64
N LYS A 51 -2.36 17.79 12.23
CA LYS A 51 -3.07 17.61 10.96
C LYS A 51 -2.15 18.08 9.84
N VAL A 52 -1.55 17.15 9.11
CA VAL A 52 -0.83 17.45 7.87
C VAL A 52 -1.86 17.60 6.77
N GLN A 53 -2.07 18.82 6.30
CA GLN A 53 -2.91 19.09 5.14
C GLN A 53 -2.05 18.96 3.89
N VAL A 54 -2.21 17.86 3.16
CA VAL A 54 -1.61 17.68 1.83
C VAL A 54 -2.51 18.36 0.82
N VAL A 55 -2.10 19.52 0.33
CA VAL A 55 -2.79 20.17 -0.81
C VAL A 55 -2.32 19.48 -2.09
N VAL A 56 -3.18 18.70 -2.70
CA VAL A 56 -3.00 18.19 -4.07
C VAL A 56 -3.62 19.21 -5.00
N GLU A 57 -2.80 19.99 -5.71
CA GLU A 57 -3.29 20.85 -6.80
C GLU A 57 -3.75 19.99 -7.98
N GLY A 58 -5.00 19.88 -8.14
CA GLY A 58 -5.76 19.38 -9.28
C GLY A 58 -7.22 19.57 -8.91
N ASP A 59 -8.05 20.12 -9.81
CA ASP A 59 -9.45 20.45 -9.62
C ASP A 59 -10.30 19.26 -9.14
N VAL A 60 -10.07 18.85 -7.90
CA VAL A 60 -11.05 18.12 -7.11
C VAL A 60 -11.79 19.21 -6.34
N VAL A 61 -13.03 19.47 -6.74
CA VAL A 61 -13.96 20.35 -6.00
C VAL A 61 -13.88 19.94 -4.53
N GLY A 62 -13.10 20.74 -3.76
CA GLY A 62 -12.80 20.46 -2.37
C GLY A 62 -14.07 20.54 -1.53
N LYS A 63 -14.54 19.38 -1.07
CA LYS A 63 -15.23 19.38 0.21
C LYS A 63 -14.18 19.64 1.28
N GLU A 64 -14.37 20.73 2.03
CA GLU A 64 -13.61 20.99 3.25
C GLU A 64 -13.56 19.71 4.10
N PRO A 65 -12.36 19.31 4.63
CA PRO A 65 -12.31 18.19 5.57
C PRO A 65 -13.04 18.61 6.85
N GLY A 66 -14.30 18.27 6.97
CA GLY A 66 -15.08 18.60 8.17
C GLY A 66 -16.60 18.53 8.03
N SER A 67 -17.18 18.52 6.83
CA SER A 67 -18.61 18.21 6.71
C SER A 67 -18.79 16.72 6.43
N VAL A 68 -18.61 15.88 7.43
CA VAL A 68 -19.18 14.54 7.42
C VAL A 68 -20.68 14.75 7.34
N ASN A 69 -21.32 14.24 6.28
CA ASN A 69 -22.77 14.23 6.22
C ASN A 69 -23.25 13.28 7.32
N GLU A 70 -23.73 13.78 8.44
CA GLU A 70 -24.12 13.01 9.63
C GLU A 70 -25.10 11.88 9.29
N GLU A 71 -25.93 12.06 8.24
CA GLU A 71 -26.84 11.02 7.77
C GLU A 71 -26.14 9.79 7.16
N ASN A 72 -24.88 9.90 6.73
CA ASN A 72 -24.11 8.85 6.09
C ASN A 72 -22.85 8.45 6.90
N ASP A 73 -22.68 9.01 8.11
CA ASP A 73 -21.56 8.63 8.97
C ASP A 73 -21.86 7.32 9.69
N TYR A 74 -21.35 6.22 9.12
CA TYR A 74 -21.39 4.90 9.74
C TYR A 74 -20.17 4.64 10.63
N GLY A 75 -19.34 5.63 10.93
CA GLY A 75 -18.23 5.57 11.88
C GLY A 75 -17.02 4.80 11.34
N VAL A 76 -16.44 5.21 10.22
CA VAL A 76 -15.15 4.67 9.75
C VAL A 76 -14.08 4.92 10.82
N VAL A 77 -13.41 3.84 11.27
CA VAL A 77 -12.34 3.90 12.28
C VAL A 77 -10.97 3.86 11.62
N ASN A 78 -10.66 2.77 10.93
CA ASN A 78 -9.40 2.59 10.18
C ASN A 78 -9.51 1.42 9.18
N LEU A 79 -8.40 1.06 8.53
CA LEU A 79 -8.27 -0.18 7.78
C LEU A 79 -8.11 -1.33 8.77
N HIS A 80 -8.95 -2.37 8.70
CA HIS A 80 -8.88 -3.52 9.61
C HIS A 80 -7.93 -4.60 9.08
N HIS A 81 -8.03 -4.95 7.80
CA HIS A 81 -7.15 -5.92 7.16
C HIS A 81 -7.17 -5.78 5.63
N VAL A 82 -6.20 -6.42 4.99
CA VAL A 82 -6.17 -6.67 3.55
C VAL A 82 -6.17 -8.17 3.28
N GLY A 83 -6.98 -8.62 2.32
CA GLY A 83 -6.98 -10.00 1.84
C GLY A 83 -5.99 -10.17 0.70
N ILE A 84 -5.13 -11.20 0.76
CA ILE A 84 -4.13 -11.53 -0.24
C ILE A 84 -4.31 -12.99 -0.64
N LEU A 85 -4.43 -13.25 -1.94
CA LEU A 85 -4.54 -14.60 -2.47
C LEU A 85 -3.15 -15.23 -2.57
N CYS A 86 -3.06 -16.51 -2.20
CA CYS A 86 -1.86 -17.33 -2.39
C CYS A 86 -2.23 -18.70 -2.98
N GLU A 87 -1.37 -19.21 -3.85
CA GLU A 87 -1.53 -20.55 -4.44
C GLU A 87 -1.07 -21.66 -3.49
N ASN A 88 -0.07 -21.36 -2.64
CA ASN A 88 0.49 -22.27 -1.66
C ASN A 88 0.75 -21.54 -0.36
N LEU A 89 -0.03 -21.89 0.68
CA LEU A 89 0.02 -21.22 1.98
C LEU A 89 1.38 -21.33 2.66
N GLU A 90 2.03 -22.51 2.62
CA GLU A 90 3.32 -22.75 3.26
C GLU A 90 4.41 -21.86 2.65
N ARG A 91 4.45 -21.75 1.31
CA ARG A 91 5.38 -20.87 0.60
C ARG A 91 5.15 -19.41 0.96
N SER A 92 3.91 -18.99 1.07
CA SER A 92 3.59 -17.63 1.46
C SER A 92 3.92 -17.36 2.93
N LEU A 93 3.67 -18.30 3.84
CA LEU A 93 4.07 -18.20 5.24
C LEU A 93 5.58 -18.10 5.41
N ASP A 94 6.37 -18.85 4.63
CA ASP A 94 7.83 -18.71 4.65
C ASP A 94 8.27 -17.28 4.32
N PHE A 95 7.65 -16.66 3.32
CA PHE A 95 7.92 -15.25 2.98
C PHE A 95 7.46 -14.28 4.08
N TYR A 96 6.20 -14.37 4.51
CA TYR A 96 5.62 -13.39 5.43
C TYR A 96 6.13 -13.54 6.87
N GLN A 97 6.40 -14.75 7.35
CA GLN A 97 6.91 -15.00 8.69
C GLN A 97 8.45 -14.99 8.75
N ASN A 98 9.13 -15.79 7.90
CA ASN A 98 10.56 -15.99 8.04
C ASN A 98 11.39 -14.86 7.42
N ILE A 99 10.89 -14.21 6.34
CA ILE A 99 11.57 -13.09 5.70
C ILE A 99 11.10 -11.75 6.27
N LEU A 100 9.78 -11.51 6.31
CA LEU A 100 9.22 -10.25 6.81
C LEU A 100 9.08 -10.20 8.34
N GLY A 101 9.08 -11.34 9.03
CA GLY A 101 8.98 -11.42 10.49
C GLY A 101 7.60 -11.12 11.04
N LEU A 102 6.52 -11.31 10.25
CA LEU A 102 5.16 -11.07 10.72
C LEU A 102 4.66 -12.23 11.59
N GLU A 103 3.94 -11.92 12.66
CA GLU A 103 3.42 -12.91 13.60
C GLU A 103 2.02 -13.39 13.18
N ILE A 104 1.74 -14.70 13.41
CA ILE A 104 0.40 -15.26 13.18
C ILE A 104 -0.57 -14.78 14.25
N ASN A 105 -1.79 -14.43 13.82
CA ASN A 105 -2.94 -14.27 14.70
C ASN A 105 -3.68 -15.60 14.81
N GLU A 106 -3.58 -16.24 15.97
CA GLU A 106 -4.20 -17.53 16.26
C GLU A 106 -5.74 -17.49 16.37
N ALA A 107 -6.32 -16.30 16.36
CA ALA A 107 -7.79 -16.14 16.43
C ALA A 107 -8.51 -16.47 15.11
N ARG A 108 -7.79 -16.87 14.06
CA ARG A 108 -8.41 -17.29 12.80
C ARG A 108 -9.33 -18.49 13.03
N PRO A 109 -10.63 -18.42 12.67
CA PRO A 109 -11.55 -19.55 12.83
C PRO A 109 -11.33 -20.59 11.72
N HIS A 110 -10.44 -21.55 11.97
CA HIS A 110 -10.00 -22.55 10.99
C HIS A 110 -11.12 -23.46 10.48
N ASP A 111 -12.11 -23.74 11.31
CA ASP A 111 -13.25 -24.62 11.04
C ASP A 111 -14.44 -23.94 10.34
N LYS A 112 -14.45 -22.60 10.29
CA LYS A 112 -15.56 -21.82 9.73
C LYS A 112 -15.30 -21.25 8.34
N LEU A 113 -14.03 -21.22 7.91
CA LEU A 113 -13.65 -20.68 6.61
C LEU A 113 -13.45 -21.83 5.62
N PRO A 114 -14.08 -21.77 4.42
CA PRO A 114 -14.06 -22.88 3.45
C PRO A 114 -12.74 -22.98 2.65
N TYR A 115 -11.67 -22.36 3.13
CA TYR A 115 -10.35 -22.35 2.50
C TYR A 115 -9.25 -22.33 3.58
N ARG A 116 -8.08 -22.82 3.22
CA ARG A 116 -6.87 -22.70 4.04
C ARG A 116 -6.34 -21.27 3.99
N GLY A 117 -5.73 -20.82 5.08
CA GLY A 117 -5.16 -19.48 5.12
C GLY A 117 -4.59 -19.16 6.49
N ALA A 118 -4.00 -17.98 6.62
CA ALA A 118 -3.47 -17.45 7.87
C ALA A 118 -3.78 -15.97 8.01
N TRP A 119 -3.92 -15.52 9.23
CA TRP A 119 -3.99 -14.10 9.58
C TRP A 119 -2.65 -13.70 10.18
N LEU A 120 -2.09 -12.58 9.73
CA LEU A 120 -0.77 -12.11 10.15
C LEU A 120 -0.90 -10.68 10.64
N TRP A 121 -0.32 -10.39 11.80
CA TRP A 121 -0.32 -9.05 12.37
C TRP A 121 0.60 -8.10 11.62
N VAL A 122 0.10 -6.90 11.34
CA VAL A 122 0.84 -5.74 10.82
C VAL A 122 0.50 -4.53 11.69
N GLY A 123 1.19 -4.40 12.83
CA GLY A 123 0.77 -3.46 13.88
C GLY A 123 -0.56 -3.87 14.49
N SER A 124 -1.57 -2.99 14.41
CA SER A 124 -2.94 -3.24 14.85
C SER A 124 -3.85 -3.85 13.77
N GLU A 125 -3.43 -3.79 12.52
CA GLU A 125 -4.13 -4.32 11.34
C GLU A 125 -3.59 -5.70 10.96
N MET A 126 -4.17 -6.32 9.94
CA MET A 126 -3.79 -7.67 9.52
C MET A 126 -3.64 -7.82 8.01
N ILE A 127 -2.83 -8.78 7.63
CA ILE A 127 -2.90 -9.43 6.32
C ILE A 127 -3.60 -10.78 6.49
N HIS A 128 -4.63 -11.02 5.69
CA HIS A 128 -5.29 -12.32 5.58
C HIS A 128 -4.78 -13.05 4.34
N LEU A 129 -3.95 -14.05 4.51
CA LEU A 129 -3.56 -14.96 3.43
C LEU A 129 -4.71 -15.95 3.21
N MET A 130 -5.11 -16.10 1.95
CA MET A 130 -6.20 -16.99 1.54
C MET A 130 -5.68 -17.91 0.43
N GLU A 131 -5.62 -19.23 0.71
CA GLU A 131 -5.22 -20.22 -0.28
C GLU A 131 -6.40 -20.50 -1.22
N LEU A 132 -6.46 -19.71 -2.27
CA LEU A 132 -7.52 -19.71 -3.27
C LEU A 132 -6.91 -19.43 -4.66
N PRO A 133 -7.57 -19.87 -5.75
CA PRO A 133 -7.12 -19.54 -7.10
C PRO A 133 -6.96 -18.04 -7.30
N ASN A 134 -5.77 -17.62 -7.75
CA ASN A 134 -5.50 -16.22 -8.05
C ASN A 134 -5.90 -15.92 -9.51
N PRO A 135 -6.86 -15.02 -9.77
CA PRO A 135 -7.24 -14.63 -11.12
C PRO A 135 -6.22 -13.72 -11.80
N ASP A 136 -5.29 -13.16 -11.04
CA ASP A 136 -4.27 -12.24 -11.57
C ASP A 136 -3.11 -13.03 -12.21
N PRO A 137 -2.57 -12.56 -13.36
CA PRO A 137 -1.44 -13.21 -13.98
C PRO A 137 -0.17 -13.06 -13.13
N LEU A 138 0.61 -14.13 -13.00
CA LEU A 138 1.91 -14.12 -12.31
C LEU A 138 2.99 -13.39 -13.13
N THR A 139 2.80 -13.26 -14.45
CA THR A 139 3.73 -12.64 -15.39
C THR A 139 3.12 -11.42 -16.07
N GLY A 140 3.97 -10.57 -16.69
CA GLY A 140 3.50 -9.37 -17.39
C GLY A 140 3.08 -8.23 -16.46
N ARG A 141 3.29 -8.36 -15.16
CA ARG A 141 3.05 -7.32 -14.16
C ARG A 141 4.05 -6.16 -14.31
N PRO A 142 3.71 -4.92 -13.91
CA PRO A 142 4.65 -3.82 -13.94
C PRO A 142 5.96 -4.16 -13.21
N PRO A 143 7.15 -3.89 -13.79
CA PRO A 143 8.44 -4.18 -13.13
C PRO A 143 8.61 -3.45 -11.79
N HIS A 144 8.00 -2.27 -11.65
CA HIS A 144 7.99 -1.48 -10.41
C HIS A 144 6.64 -1.65 -9.71
N GLY A 145 6.65 -2.22 -8.50
CA GLY A 145 5.44 -2.52 -7.72
C GLY A 145 4.52 -1.32 -7.48
N GLY A 146 5.07 -0.11 -7.37
CA GLY A 146 4.29 1.12 -7.20
C GLY A 146 3.41 1.52 -8.41
N ARG A 147 3.55 0.82 -9.54
CA ARG A 147 2.65 0.98 -10.70
C ARG A 147 1.60 -0.12 -10.79
N ASP A 148 1.56 -0.98 -9.80
CA ASP A 148 0.60 -2.07 -9.68
C ASP A 148 -0.29 -1.84 -8.46
N ARG A 149 -1.38 -2.61 -8.33
CA ARG A 149 -2.14 -2.66 -7.08
C ARG A 149 -1.21 -3.23 -6.01
N HIS A 150 -1.04 -2.53 -4.90
CA HIS A 150 -0.13 -2.94 -3.85
C HIS A 150 -0.66 -2.59 -2.47
N THR A 151 -0.26 -3.40 -1.49
CA THR A 151 -0.42 -3.10 -0.07
C THR A 151 0.80 -2.33 0.39
N CYS A 152 0.59 -1.17 1.03
CA CYS A 152 1.68 -0.39 1.60
C CYS A 152 1.72 -0.59 3.13
N ILE A 153 2.90 -0.99 3.64
CA ILE A 153 3.18 -1.25 5.04
C ILE A 153 4.15 -0.17 5.53
N ALA A 154 3.80 0.49 6.62
CA ALA A 154 4.68 1.44 7.28
C ALA A 154 5.75 0.69 8.11
N ILE A 155 7.01 1.07 7.95
CA ILE A 155 8.15 0.47 8.66
C ILE A 155 9.08 1.55 9.21
N ARG A 156 9.92 1.20 10.18
CA ARG A 156 10.89 2.13 10.79
C ARG A 156 12.15 2.33 9.97
N ASP A 157 12.59 1.31 9.21
CA ASP A 157 13.90 1.31 8.58
C ASP A 157 13.89 0.53 7.26
N VAL A 158 13.85 1.26 6.15
CA VAL A 158 13.93 0.71 4.79
C VAL A 158 15.30 0.10 4.50
N SER A 159 16.39 0.66 5.07
CA SER A 159 17.74 0.16 4.82
C SER A 159 17.95 -1.22 5.46
N LYS A 160 17.37 -1.44 6.64
CA LYS A 160 17.37 -2.75 7.30
C LYS A 160 16.59 -3.78 6.50
N LEU A 161 15.38 -3.43 6.02
CA LEU A 161 14.59 -4.33 5.17
C LEU A 161 15.30 -4.67 3.86
N LYS A 162 15.94 -3.66 3.24
CA LYS A 162 16.78 -3.87 2.05
C LYS A 162 17.87 -4.91 2.30
N ALA A 163 18.59 -4.82 3.41
CA ALA A 163 19.63 -5.79 3.77
C ALA A 163 19.06 -7.23 3.98
N ILE A 164 17.84 -7.34 4.54
CA ILE A 164 17.13 -8.61 4.66
C ILE A 164 16.82 -9.18 3.27
N PHE A 165 16.29 -8.38 2.35
CA PHE A 165 15.99 -8.82 0.99
C PHE A 165 17.25 -9.21 0.21
N ASP A 166 18.33 -8.43 0.31
CA ASP A 166 19.62 -8.76 -0.30
C ASP A 166 20.13 -10.11 0.18
N LYS A 167 20.08 -10.37 1.49
CA LYS A 167 20.49 -11.65 2.09
C LYS A 167 19.61 -12.83 1.65
N ALA A 168 18.32 -12.62 1.54
CA ALA A 168 17.34 -13.63 1.13
C ALA A 168 17.24 -13.82 -0.39
N GLY A 169 17.92 -12.99 -1.19
CA GLY A 169 17.82 -13.02 -2.65
C GLY A 169 16.45 -12.56 -3.18
N ILE A 170 15.71 -11.77 -2.40
CA ILE A 170 14.39 -11.27 -2.80
C ILE A 170 14.55 -10.05 -3.72
N PRO A 171 14.01 -10.07 -4.94
CA PRO A 171 14.07 -8.92 -5.83
C PRO A 171 13.19 -7.77 -5.35
N TYR A 172 13.68 -6.56 -5.50
CA TYR A 172 12.96 -5.34 -5.10
C TYR A 172 13.29 -4.15 -6.02
N THR A 173 12.51 -3.08 -5.92
CA THR A 173 12.79 -1.77 -6.51
C THR A 173 12.65 -0.69 -5.45
N LEU A 174 13.43 0.40 -5.59
CA LEU A 174 13.34 1.54 -4.67
C LEU A 174 12.41 2.62 -5.23
N SER A 175 11.77 3.37 -4.33
CA SER A 175 11.00 4.55 -4.70
C SER A 175 11.87 5.61 -5.38
N ARG A 176 11.29 6.29 -6.37
CA ARG A 176 11.90 7.45 -7.04
C ARG A 176 11.24 8.77 -6.65
N SER A 177 10.31 8.74 -5.69
CA SER A 177 9.56 9.93 -5.24
C SER A 177 10.32 10.80 -4.23
N GLY A 178 11.53 10.40 -3.80
CA GLY A 178 12.28 11.05 -2.73
C GLY A 178 11.90 10.57 -1.31
N ARG A 179 10.84 9.79 -1.15
CA ARG A 179 10.50 9.14 0.12
C ARG A 179 11.22 7.79 0.22
N PRO A 180 11.78 7.43 1.40
CA PRO A 180 12.35 6.11 1.61
C PRO A 180 11.25 5.04 1.53
N ALA A 181 11.20 4.31 0.43
CA ALA A 181 10.29 3.18 0.25
C ALA A 181 10.90 2.13 -0.67
N ILE A 182 10.55 0.86 -0.42
CA ILE A 182 11.00 -0.32 -1.16
C ILE A 182 9.79 -1.13 -1.60
N PHE A 183 9.83 -1.63 -2.82
CA PHE A 183 8.75 -2.41 -3.41
C PHE A 183 9.27 -3.80 -3.75
N THR A 184 8.50 -4.81 -3.40
CA THR A 184 8.78 -6.21 -3.75
C THR A 184 7.49 -6.91 -4.16
N ARG A 185 7.61 -8.20 -4.46
CA ARG A 185 6.48 -9.10 -4.65
C ARG A 185 6.62 -10.30 -3.75
N ASP A 186 5.47 -10.74 -3.23
CA ASP A 186 5.39 -12.02 -2.56
C ASP A 186 5.51 -13.20 -3.57
N PRO A 187 5.53 -14.46 -3.12
CA PRO A 187 5.65 -15.63 -4.00
C PRO A 187 4.55 -15.75 -5.06
N ASP A 188 3.40 -15.12 -4.87
CA ASP A 188 2.25 -15.12 -5.77
C ASP A 188 2.13 -13.82 -6.59
N ALA A 189 3.23 -13.07 -6.69
CA ALA A 189 3.37 -11.81 -7.43
C ALA A 189 2.48 -10.65 -6.91
N ASN A 190 1.90 -10.76 -5.70
CA ASN A 190 1.23 -9.64 -5.06
C ASN A 190 2.25 -8.55 -4.73
N ALA A 191 1.99 -7.33 -5.17
CA ALA A 191 2.92 -6.23 -4.95
C ALA A 191 2.78 -5.68 -3.52
N LEU A 192 3.93 -5.45 -2.89
CA LEU A 192 4.05 -4.87 -1.55
C LEU A 192 4.95 -3.63 -1.61
N GLU A 193 4.53 -2.57 -0.94
CA GLU A 193 5.34 -1.40 -0.65
C GLU A 193 5.67 -1.38 0.84
N PHE A 194 6.89 -1.02 1.18
CA PHE A 194 7.29 -0.73 2.56
C PHE A 194 7.82 0.70 2.59
N THR A 195 7.12 1.59 3.28
CA THR A 195 7.49 3.00 3.39
C THR A 195 8.00 3.31 4.80
N GLN A 196 9.09 4.06 4.87
CA GLN A 196 9.63 4.48 6.16
C GLN A 196 8.79 5.61 6.75
N VAL A 197 8.49 5.48 8.04
CA VAL A 197 7.80 6.49 8.83
C VAL A 197 8.59 6.77 10.10
N ASP A 198 8.53 8.02 10.56
CA ASP A 198 9.07 8.43 11.85
C ASP A 198 8.04 8.11 12.94
N VAL A 199 8.38 7.25 13.90
CA VAL A 199 7.55 6.81 15.04
C VAL A 199 8.32 6.97 16.35
#